data_719d2a3434eb0471d7473ddc680b4fa6
#
_entry.id   719d2a3434eb0471d7473ddc680b4fa6
#
_cell.length_a   1.000
_cell.length_b   1.000
_cell.length_c   1.000
_cell.angle_alpha   90.00
_cell.angle_beta   90.00
_cell.angle_gamma   90.00
#
_symmetry.space_group_name_H-M   'P 1'
#
loop_
_entity.id
_entity.type
_entity.pdbx_description
1 polymer ?
#
loop_
_entity_poly.entity_id
_entity_poly.type
_entity_poly.pdbx_seq_one_letter_code
_entity_poly.pdbx_strand_id
1 'polypeptide(L)'
;YQAEAGWKNEAERPAYIQANKLRFLRPYQLKAIQRLQAAVGDGKDRFLFEMATGTGKTLTAAAVIKLFLRSGNVRRVLFLVDRLELEDQARKAFTALLSADFQTVIYKENRDDWRRAEIVVTTVQSLLFNNKYQRLFSPTDFDLVISDEAHRSIGGNARAVFDYFIGWKLGLTATPRDYLRRFDRSNPGTRDPREAERRLLLDTYRTFGCENSQPTFRYSLLDGVKEGYLINPTVVDARTGITTQLLSDEGFIVSFTDDTGEDQEQVFKQREFEKRFFSDATNQLFCRTFLENALRDPVSGEIGKSIVFAVSQNHAAKLAQVFNQIAERMFPGKYRSDFAVQVTSSVPDAQQ
;
A
#
# COMPACT_ATOMS: atom_id res chain seq x y z
N TYR A 1 -20.04 26.54 3.53
CA TYR A 1 -19.11 27.53 3.00
C TYR A 1 -19.57 28.12 1.68
N GLN A 2 -20.27 27.39 0.83
CA GLN A 2 -20.74 27.87 -0.50
C GLN A 2 -21.71 29.07 -0.41
N ALA A 3 -22.34 29.30 0.72
CA ALA A 3 -23.22 30.44 0.96
C ALA A 3 -22.45 31.72 1.30
N GLU A 4 -21.20 31.62 1.73
CA GLU A 4 -20.37 32.71 2.21
C GLU A 4 -19.93 33.66 1.07
N ALA A 5 -19.87 34.97 1.38
CA ALA A 5 -19.49 36.00 0.40
C ALA A 5 -18.08 35.76 -0.18
N GLY A 6 -17.11 35.46 0.67
CA GLY A 6 -15.74 35.15 0.25
C GLY A 6 -15.59 33.93 -0.66
N TRP A 7 -16.52 32.94 -0.59
CA TRP A 7 -16.57 31.85 -1.54
C TRP A 7 -17.18 32.25 -2.89
N LYS A 8 -18.22 33.06 -2.87
CA LYS A 8 -18.95 33.49 -4.07
C LYS A 8 -18.11 34.43 -4.92
N ASN A 9 -17.27 35.26 -4.31
CA ASN A 9 -16.38 36.16 -5.00
C ASN A 9 -15.16 35.40 -5.55
N GLU A 10 -15.00 35.35 -6.86
CA GLU A 10 -13.90 34.60 -7.50
C GLU A 10 -12.51 35.13 -7.13
N ALA A 11 -12.36 36.43 -6.96
CA ALA A 11 -11.09 37.05 -6.58
C ALA A 11 -10.70 36.75 -5.13
N GLU A 12 -11.68 36.63 -4.24
CA GLU A 12 -11.46 36.37 -2.81
C GLU A 12 -11.43 34.87 -2.47
N ARG A 13 -11.96 34.01 -3.35
CA ARG A 13 -12.08 32.57 -3.13
C ARG A 13 -10.75 31.88 -2.77
N PRO A 14 -9.61 32.17 -3.39
CA PRO A 14 -8.33 31.55 -3.00
C PRO A 14 -7.94 31.89 -1.56
N ALA A 15 -8.08 33.15 -1.17
CA ALA A 15 -7.82 33.61 0.19
C ALA A 15 -8.79 32.97 1.21
N TYR A 16 -10.08 32.86 0.84
CA TYR A 16 -11.08 32.19 1.65
C TYR A 16 -10.78 30.69 1.85
N ILE A 17 -10.37 29.98 0.79
CA ILE A 17 -9.95 28.58 0.83
C ILE A 17 -8.77 28.40 1.80
N GLN A 18 -7.77 29.27 1.69
CA GLN A 18 -6.58 29.22 2.53
C GLN A 18 -6.89 29.51 4.00
N ALA A 19 -7.63 30.59 4.27
CA ALA A 19 -8.01 31.02 5.63
C ALA A 19 -8.85 29.94 6.35
N ASN A 20 -9.75 29.29 5.64
CA ASN A 20 -10.62 28.24 6.18
C ASN A 20 -10.05 26.84 6.04
N LYS A 21 -8.81 26.69 5.54
CA LYS A 21 -8.11 25.40 5.34
C LYS A 21 -8.97 24.38 4.60
N LEU A 22 -9.76 24.84 3.60
CA LEU A 22 -10.64 23.96 2.86
C LEU A 22 -9.85 22.94 2.04
N ARG A 23 -10.30 21.69 2.05
CA ARG A 23 -9.76 20.59 1.26
C ARG A 23 -10.86 20.05 0.36
N PHE A 24 -10.54 19.90 -0.91
CA PHE A 24 -11.48 19.41 -1.91
C PHE A 24 -11.08 18.02 -2.37
N LEU A 25 -12.09 17.18 -2.50
CA LEU A 25 -11.91 15.87 -3.11
C LEU A 25 -11.74 16.04 -4.63
N ARG A 26 -10.85 15.27 -5.20
CA ARG A 26 -10.75 15.15 -6.66
C ARG A 26 -12.00 14.46 -7.19
N PRO A 27 -12.37 14.67 -8.47
CA PRO A 27 -13.60 14.09 -9.03
C PRO A 27 -13.74 12.58 -8.82
N TYR A 28 -12.66 11.83 -9.00
CA TYR A 28 -12.69 10.39 -8.76
C TYR A 28 -12.87 10.01 -7.29
N GLN A 29 -12.33 10.80 -6.35
CA GLN A 29 -12.54 10.57 -4.91
C GLN A 29 -14.00 10.84 -4.53
N LEU A 30 -14.60 11.87 -5.11
CA LEU A 30 -16.03 12.12 -4.95
C LEU A 30 -16.89 10.97 -5.51
N LYS A 31 -16.52 10.43 -6.67
CA LYS A 31 -17.17 9.22 -7.23
C LYS A 31 -17.05 8.04 -6.28
N ALA A 32 -15.89 7.84 -5.61
CA ALA A 32 -15.73 6.79 -4.61
C ALA A 32 -16.74 6.92 -3.47
N ILE A 33 -16.91 8.15 -2.93
CA ILE A 33 -17.89 8.44 -1.89
C ILE A 33 -19.33 8.17 -2.37
N GLN A 34 -19.67 8.59 -3.58
CA GLN A 34 -21.00 8.35 -4.16
C GLN A 34 -21.30 6.85 -4.34
N ARG A 35 -20.30 6.07 -4.78
CA ARG A 35 -20.43 4.61 -4.91
C ARG A 35 -20.60 3.94 -3.54
N LEU A 36 -19.89 4.42 -2.52
CA LEU A 36 -20.07 3.96 -1.15
C LEU A 36 -21.51 4.26 -0.65
N GLN A 37 -21.99 5.49 -0.84
CA GLN A 37 -23.35 5.86 -0.43
C GLN A 37 -24.42 5.01 -1.11
N ALA A 38 -24.27 4.74 -2.41
CA ALA A 38 -25.17 3.85 -3.14
C ALA A 38 -25.13 2.43 -2.55
N ALA A 39 -23.94 1.88 -2.30
CA ALA A 39 -23.80 0.54 -1.73
C ALA A 39 -24.38 0.43 -0.31
N VAL A 40 -24.25 1.48 0.51
CA VAL A 40 -24.93 1.55 1.82
C VAL A 40 -26.45 1.59 1.65
N GLY A 41 -26.94 2.35 0.68
CA GLY A 41 -28.38 2.39 0.34
C GLY A 41 -28.93 1.04 -0.11
N ASP A 42 -28.10 0.23 -0.78
CA ASP A 42 -28.40 -1.16 -1.17
C ASP A 42 -28.28 -2.16 -0.01
N GLY A 43 -28.03 -1.71 1.22
CA GLY A 43 -27.92 -2.54 2.43
C GLY A 43 -26.60 -3.30 2.56
N LYS A 44 -25.56 -2.93 1.83
CA LYS A 44 -24.23 -3.54 1.95
C LYS A 44 -23.53 -3.02 3.20
N ASP A 45 -22.77 -3.89 3.85
CA ASP A 45 -21.98 -3.61 5.06
C ASP A 45 -20.47 -3.70 4.83
N ARG A 46 -20.05 -4.16 3.65
CA ARG A 46 -18.63 -4.32 3.26
C ARG A 46 -18.35 -3.62 1.94
N PHE A 47 -17.22 -2.93 1.88
CA PHE A 47 -16.83 -2.09 0.75
C PHE A 47 -15.36 -2.24 0.45
N LEU A 48 -14.99 -2.20 -0.82
CA LEU A 48 -13.61 -2.24 -1.27
C LEU A 48 -13.34 -1.08 -2.22
N PHE A 49 -12.35 -0.24 -1.88
CA PHE A 49 -11.79 0.74 -2.79
C PHE A 49 -10.46 0.25 -3.33
N GLU A 50 -10.45 -0.11 -4.60
CA GLU A 50 -9.24 -0.42 -5.36
C GLU A 50 -8.73 0.87 -5.99
N MET A 51 -7.72 1.47 -5.36
CA MET A 51 -7.17 2.76 -5.77
C MET A 51 -5.65 2.67 -5.90
N ALA A 52 -5.10 3.10 -7.02
CA ALA A 52 -3.66 3.11 -7.25
C ALA A 52 -2.90 3.89 -6.19
N THR A 53 -1.62 3.57 -6.01
CA THR A 53 -0.73 4.33 -5.11
C THR A 53 -0.60 5.78 -5.61
N GLY A 54 -0.55 6.74 -4.68
CA GLY A 54 -0.49 8.17 -5.01
C GLY A 54 -1.84 8.85 -5.32
N THR A 55 -2.96 8.10 -5.33
CA THR A 55 -4.29 8.64 -5.60
C THR A 55 -5.00 9.23 -4.36
N GLY A 56 -4.32 9.26 -3.21
CA GLY A 56 -4.86 9.86 -2.00
C GLY A 56 -5.87 8.97 -1.27
N LYS A 57 -5.59 7.68 -1.13
CA LYS A 57 -6.39 6.72 -0.34
C LYS A 57 -6.70 7.25 1.06
N THR A 58 -5.70 7.79 1.77
CA THR A 58 -5.86 8.34 3.13
C THR A 58 -6.82 9.54 3.17
N LEU A 59 -6.77 10.43 2.18
CA LEU A 59 -7.70 11.55 2.06
C LEU A 59 -9.12 11.06 1.79
N THR A 60 -9.27 10.05 0.93
CA THR A 60 -10.56 9.42 0.64
C THR A 60 -11.13 8.75 1.89
N ALA A 61 -10.27 8.04 2.67
CA ALA A 61 -10.66 7.47 3.96
C ALA A 61 -11.13 8.54 4.94
N ALA A 62 -10.40 9.67 5.06
CA ALA A 62 -10.82 10.78 5.91
C ALA A 62 -12.19 11.34 5.53
N ALA A 63 -12.47 11.41 4.22
CA ALA A 63 -13.78 11.85 3.74
C ALA A 63 -14.90 10.85 4.09
N VAL A 64 -14.64 9.54 3.97
CA VAL A 64 -15.57 8.49 4.41
C VAL A 64 -15.82 8.58 5.90
N ILE A 65 -14.77 8.67 6.71
CA ILE A 65 -14.87 8.83 8.18
C ILE A 65 -15.74 10.04 8.52
N LYS A 66 -15.44 11.19 7.93
CA LYS A 66 -16.21 12.43 8.16
C LYS A 66 -17.67 12.29 7.77
N LEU A 67 -17.95 11.64 6.64
CA LEU A 67 -19.30 11.40 6.18
C LEU A 67 -20.10 10.56 7.21
N PHE A 68 -19.55 9.42 7.61
CA PHE A 68 -20.23 8.49 8.52
C PHE A 68 -20.41 9.06 9.93
N LEU A 69 -19.40 9.75 10.47
CA LEU A 69 -19.49 10.38 11.78
C LEU A 69 -20.49 11.55 11.78
N ARG A 70 -20.46 12.43 10.76
CA ARG A 70 -21.38 13.57 10.68
C ARG A 70 -22.82 13.19 10.39
N SER A 71 -23.04 12.10 9.66
CA SER A 71 -24.40 11.59 9.42
C SER A 71 -25.01 10.90 10.65
N GLY A 72 -24.22 10.66 11.70
CA GLY A 72 -24.67 9.94 12.89
C GLY A 72 -24.82 8.44 12.69
N ASN A 73 -24.45 7.90 11.52
CA ASN A 73 -24.50 6.46 11.26
C ASN A 73 -23.40 5.71 12.04
N VAL A 74 -22.29 6.36 12.32
CA VAL A 74 -21.12 5.83 13.03
C VAL A 74 -20.78 6.78 14.18
N ARG A 75 -20.44 6.23 15.32
CA ARG A 75 -19.93 6.97 16.49
C ARG A 75 -18.43 6.77 16.65
N ARG A 76 -17.93 5.57 16.30
CA ARG A 76 -16.52 5.24 16.48
C ARG A 76 -15.95 4.47 15.28
N VAL A 77 -14.75 4.84 14.89
CA VAL A 77 -14.02 4.29 13.75
C VAL A 77 -12.71 3.66 14.21
N LEU A 78 -12.44 2.44 13.77
CA LEU A 78 -11.14 1.79 13.87
C LEU A 78 -10.43 1.85 12.51
N PHE A 79 -9.27 2.48 12.49
CA PHE A 79 -8.41 2.53 11.28
C PHE A 79 -7.21 1.62 11.47
N LEU A 80 -7.17 0.54 10.71
CA LEU A 80 -6.12 -0.48 10.76
C LEU A 80 -5.06 -0.22 9.69
N VAL A 81 -3.80 -0.15 10.13
CA VAL A 81 -2.63 -0.04 9.25
C VAL A 81 -1.76 -1.28 9.33
N ASP A 82 -0.93 -1.50 8.31
CA ASP A 82 -0.06 -2.68 8.22
C ASP A 82 1.20 -2.56 9.08
N ARG A 83 1.75 -1.34 9.23
CA ARG A 83 3.04 -1.07 9.91
C ARG A 83 2.93 0.08 10.90
N LEU A 84 3.82 0.05 11.91
CA LEU A 84 3.86 1.05 12.98
C LEU A 84 4.09 2.48 12.48
N GLU A 85 4.96 2.63 11.50
CA GLU A 85 5.30 3.94 10.91
C GLU A 85 4.07 4.59 10.25
N LEU A 86 3.13 3.77 9.77
CA LEU A 86 1.89 4.23 9.16
C LEU A 86 0.85 4.70 10.20
N GLU A 87 0.95 4.26 11.46
CA GLU A 87 0.07 4.74 12.54
C GLU A 87 0.21 6.26 12.71
N ASP A 88 1.44 6.75 12.81
CA ASP A 88 1.70 8.18 13.01
C ASP A 88 1.35 9.00 11.76
N GLN A 89 1.64 8.49 10.57
CA GLN A 89 1.25 9.14 9.31
C GLN A 89 -0.29 9.26 9.19
N ALA A 90 -1.03 8.20 9.49
CA ALA A 90 -2.49 8.21 9.45
C ALA A 90 -3.05 9.15 10.52
N ARG A 91 -2.53 9.12 11.76
CA ARG A 91 -2.94 10.03 12.83
C ARG A 91 -2.70 11.49 12.43
N LYS A 92 -1.50 11.84 11.95
CA LYS A 92 -1.18 13.20 11.49
C LYS A 92 -2.14 13.65 10.38
N ALA A 93 -2.39 12.79 9.40
CA ALA A 93 -3.30 13.09 8.31
C ALA A 93 -4.74 13.33 8.81
N PHE A 94 -5.27 12.46 9.67
CA PHE A 94 -6.64 12.61 10.20
C PHE A 94 -6.76 13.80 11.15
N THR A 95 -5.73 14.04 11.98
CA THR A 95 -5.70 15.26 12.81
C THR A 95 -5.72 16.52 11.94
N ALA A 96 -4.91 16.58 10.88
CA ALA A 96 -4.89 17.73 9.98
C ALA A 96 -6.21 17.94 9.21
N LEU A 97 -6.96 16.86 8.95
CA LEU A 97 -8.18 16.90 8.13
C LEU A 97 -9.46 16.97 8.97
N LEU A 98 -9.46 16.41 10.18
CA LEU A 98 -10.68 16.14 10.94
C LEU A 98 -10.69 16.73 12.36
N SER A 99 -9.58 17.29 12.88
CA SER A 99 -9.46 17.74 14.28
C SER A 99 -10.40 18.85 14.69
N ALA A 100 -10.98 19.57 13.72
CA ALA A 100 -12.01 20.56 14.02
C ALA A 100 -13.32 19.94 14.54
N ASP A 101 -13.58 18.67 14.18
CA ASP A 101 -14.84 17.98 14.48
C ASP A 101 -14.64 16.72 15.34
N PHE A 102 -13.48 16.01 15.21
CA PHE A 102 -13.28 14.67 15.79
C PHE A 102 -11.88 14.46 16.33
N GLN A 103 -11.77 13.70 17.41
CA GLN A 103 -10.50 13.32 18.02
C GLN A 103 -9.94 12.07 17.37
N THR A 104 -8.64 12.13 16.99
CA THR A 104 -7.88 10.98 16.46
C THR A 104 -6.76 10.61 17.41
N VAL A 105 -6.69 9.35 17.83
CA VAL A 105 -5.64 8.82 18.71
C VAL A 105 -5.01 7.56 18.15
N ILE A 106 -3.74 7.33 18.51
CA ILE A 106 -3.09 6.03 18.34
C ILE A 106 -3.33 5.21 19.62
N TYR A 107 -3.85 4.01 19.48
CA TYR A 107 -4.16 3.13 20.60
C TYR A 107 -3.01 2.95 21.60
N LYS A 108 -1.74 2.98 21.13
CA LYS A 108 -0.57 2.74 21.98
C LYS A 108 -0.16 3.93 22.86
N GLU A 109 -0.36 5.14 22.36
CA GLU A 109 0.16 6.35 23.01
C GLU A 109 -0.66 6.74 24.24
N ASN A 110 -1.98 6.51 24.19
CA ASN A 110 -2.89 6.93 25.26
C ASN A 110 -3.87 5.81 25.55
N ARG A 111 -3.56 4.96 26.51
CA ARG A 111 -4.36 3.77 26.83
C ARG A 111 -5.81 4.07 27.23
N ASP A 112 -6.10 5.21 27.80
CA ASP A 112 -7.43 5.57 28.22
C ASP A 112 -8.16 6.48 27.23
N ASP A 113 -7.44 7.26 26.44
CA ASP A 113 -8.05 8.20 25.46
C ASP A 113 -8.76 7.49 24.31
N TRP A 114 -8.32 6.28 23.93
CA TRP A 114 -8.97 5.51 22.86
C TRP A 114 -10.44 5.18 23.18
N ARG A 115 -10.81 5.17 24.44
CA ARG A 115 -12.22 4.92 24.87
C ARG A 115 -13.13 6.07 24.54
N ARG A 116 -12.60 7.28 24.44
CA ARG A 116 -13.35 8.52 24.21
C ARG A 116 -13.23 9.01 22.77
N ALA A 117 -12.13 8.71 22.10
CA ALA A 117 -11.88 9.18 20.76
C ALA A 117 -12.81 8.52 19.74
N GLU A 118 -13.29 9.32 18.79
CA GLU A 118 -14.09 8.84 17.67
C GLU A 118 -13.26 8.05 16.66
N ILE A 119 -11.97 8.37 16.51
CA ILE A 119 -11.10 7.71 15.54
C ILE A 119 -9.89 7.10 16.26
N VAL A 120 -9.77 5.78 16.19
CA VAL A 120 -8.67 5.03 16.77
C VAL A 120 -7.83 4.44 15.65
N VAL A 121 -6.53 4.77 15.61
CA VAL A 121 -5.55 4.24 14.66
C VAL A 121 -4.69 3.20 15.35
N THR A 122 -4.47 2.05 14.73
CA THR A 122 -3.57 1.02 15.25
C THR A 122 -3.16 0.03 14.17
N THR A 123 -2.10 -0.77 14.45
CA THR A 123 -1.77 -1.92 13.60
C THR A 123 -2.59 -3.14 13.99
N VAL A 124 -2.82 -4.01 13.00
CA VAL A 124 -3.44 -5.32 13.24
C VAL A 124 -2.64 -6.14 14.24
N GLN A 125 -1.30 -6.12 14.13
CA GLN A 125 -0.38 -6.85 15.01
C GLN A 125 -0.50 -6.40 16.49
N SER A 126 -0.72 -5.10 16.71
CA SER A 126 -0.92 -4.56 18.06
C SER A 126 -2.16 -5.13 18.73
N LEU A 127 -3.22 -5.35 17.97
CA LEU A 127 -4.47 -5.94 18.45
C LEU A 127 -4.38 -7.46 18.63
N LEU A 128 -3.64 -8.14 17.74
CA LEU A 128 -3.41 -9.58 17.83
C LEU A 128 -2.56 -9.97 19.04
N PHE A 129 -1.61 -9.13 19.41
CA PHE A 129 -0.71 -9.42 20.52
C PHE A 129 -1.49 -9.68 21.81
N ASN A 130 -1.36 -10.90 22.37
CA ASN A 130 -2.09 -11.38 23.54
C ASN A 130 -3.62 -11.28 23.39
N ASN A 131 -4.16 -11.41 22.18
CA ASN A 131 -5.58 -11.30 21.88
C ASN A 131 -6.22 -10.00 22.42
N LYS A 132 -5.51 -8.87 22.35
CA LYS A 132 -5.97 -7.58 22.90
C LYS A 132 -7.32 -7.17 22.33
N TYR A 133 -7.60 -7.48 21.04
CA TYR A 133 -8.87 -7.16 20.42
C TYR A 133 -10.08 -7.77 21.15
N GLN A 134 -9.94 -8.98 21.72
CA GLN A 134 -11.00 -9.64 22.50
C GLN A 134 -11.02 -9.21 23.97
N ARG A 135 -9.84 -8.90 24.53
CA ARG A 135 -9.70 -8.60 25.96
C ARG A 135 -10.05 -7.16 26.30
N LEU A 136 -9.86 -6.23 25.39
CA LEU A 136 -9.98 -4.79 25.64
C LEU A 136 -11.15 -4.15 24.91
N PHE A 137 -11.69 -4.81 23.90
CA PHE A 137 -12.75 -4.29 23.06
C PHE A 137 -13.93 -5.26 23.00
N SER A 138 -15.13 -4.71 22.91
CA SER A 138 -16.33 -5.42 22.52
C SER A 138 -16.46 -5.47 21.00
N PRO A 139 -17.13 -6.47 20.41
CA PRO A 139 -17.43 -6.50 18.98
C PRO A 139 -18.17 -5.25 18.47
N THR A 140 -18.86 -4.54 19.34
CA THR A 140 -19.65 -3.35 19.05
C THR A 140 -18.93 -2.02 19.33
N ASP A 141 -17.66 -2.05 19.76
CA ASP A 141 -16.93 -0.83 20.12
C ASP A 141 -16.64 0.08 18.93
N PHE A 142 -16.63 -0.46 17.72
CA PHE A 142 -16.43 0.29 16.51
C PHE A 142 -17.52 -0.01 15.48
N ASP A 143 -18.19 1.06 15.05
CA ASP A 143 -19.26 0.97 14.06
C ASP A 143 -18.72 0.91 12.61
N LEU A 144 -17.47 1.36 12.39
CA LEU A 144 -16.77 1.29 11.11
C LEU A 144 -15.32 0.85 11.32
N VAL A 145 -14.91 -0.17 10.60
CA VAL A 145 -13.53 -0.65 10.54
C VAL A 145 -12.97 -0.39 9.14
N ILE A 146 -11.92 0.40 9.05
CA ILE A 146 -11.22 0.68 7.80
C ILE A 146 -9.86 -0.01 7.84
N SER A 147 -9.54 -0.79 6.82
CA SER A 147 -8.22 -1.42 6.66
C SER A 147 -7.47 -0.79 5.50
N ASP A 148 -6.37 -0.11 5.80
CA ASP A 148 -5.42 0.30 4.78
C ASP A 148 -4.55 -0.90 4.36
N GLU A 149 -4.14 -0.95 3.10
CA GLU A 149 -3.49 -2.10 2.47
C GLU A 149 -4.24 -3.41 2.76
N ALA A 150 -5.56 -3.38 2.54
CA ALA A 150 -6.49 -4.43 2.93
C ALA A 150 -6.09 -5.86 2.48
N HIS A 151 -5.36 -5.99 1.38
CA HIS A 151 -4.83 -7.26 0.89
C HIS A 151 -3.83 -7.93 1.85
N ARG A 152 -3.24 -7.19 2.81
CA ARG A 152 -2.34 -7.71 3.84
C ARG A 152 -3.07 -8.01 5.14
N SER A 153 -4.06 -7.21 5.48
CA SER A 153 -4.79 -7.28 6.75
C SER A 153 -5.82 -8.41 6.83
N ILE A 154 -6.12 -9.08 5.71
CA ILE A 154 -7.14 -10.14 5.63
C ILE A 154 -6.58 -11.56 5.70
N GLY A 155 -5.25 -11.71 5.76
CA GLY A 155 -4.57 -13.01 5.76
C GLY A 155 -4.34 -13.58 7.16
N GLY A 156 -4.52 -14.90 7.34
CA GLY A 156 -4.18 -15.59 8.55
C GLY A 156 -4.89 -15.05 9.81
N ASN A 157 -4.14 -14.84 10.87
CA ASN A 157 -4.66 -14.34 12.14
C ASN A 157 -5.18 -12.88 12.06
N ALA A 158 -4.73 -12.09 11.11
CA ALA A 158 -5.18 -10.71 10.92
C ALA A 158 -6.68 -10.64 10.63
N ARG A 159 -7.20 -11.62 9.90
CA ARG A 159 -8.62 -11.74 9.61
C ARG A 159 -9.48 -11.86 10.86
N ALA A 160 -8.99 -12.54 11.90
CA ALA A 160 -9.73 -12.69 13.15
C ALA A 160 -10.03 -11.34 13.83
N VAL A 161 -9.09 -10.38 13.77
CA VAL A 161 -9.31 -9.02 14.27
C VAL A 161 -10.34 -8.30 13.42
N PHE A 162 -10.23 -8.41 12.09
CA PHE A 162 -11.14 -7.73 11.18
C PHE A 162 -12.58 -8.25 11.28
N ASP A 163 -12.77 -9.56 11.40
CA ASP A 163 -14.09 -10.18 11.50
C ASP A 163 -14.69 -10.09 12.93
N TYR A 164 -13.85 -9.83 13.96
CA TYR A 164 -14.33 -9.67 15.34
C TYR A 164 -15.30 -8.51 15.51
N PHE A 165 -15.01 -7.37 14.92
CA PHE A 165 -15.89 -6.21 15.00
C PHE A 165 -17.04 -6.35 14.01
N ILE A 166 -18.27 -6.08 14.44
CA ILE A 166 -19.49 -6.31 13.65
C ILE A 166 -19.93 -5.09 12.80
N GLY A 167 -19.29 -3.92 12.96
CA GLY A 167 -19.59 -2.71 12.20
C GLY A 167 -19.30 -2.81 10.69
N TRP A 168 -19.60 -1.75 9.96
CA TRP A 168 -19.24 -1.63 8.54
C TRP A 168 -17.75 -1.81 8.31
N LYS A 169 -17.39 -2.34 7.13
CA LYS A 169 -16.01 -2.64 6.78
C LYS A 169 -15.62 -2.02 5.45
N LEU A 170 -14.55 -1.23 5.45
CA LEU A 170 -13.98 -0.65 4.24
C LEU A 170 -12.53 -1.12 4.07
N GLY A 171 -12.23 -1.73 2.94
CA GLY A 171 -10.86 -2.03 2.50
C GLY A 171 -10.35 -0.97 1.54
N LEU A 172 -9.11 -0.52 1.74
CA LEU A 172 -8.37 0.33 0.82
C LEU A 172 -7.15 -0.44 0.33
N THR A 173 -6.95 -0.55 -0.98
CA THR A 173 -5.78 -1.23 -1.54
C THR A 173 -5.50 -0.78 -2.96
N ALA A 174 -4.22 -0.83 -3.36
CA ALA A 174 -3.83 -0.69 -4.75
C ALA A 174 -3.72 -2.04 -5.47
N THR A 175 -3.50 -3.11 -4.72
CA THR A 175 -3.15 -4.44 -5.22
C THR A 175 -4.00 -5.53 -4.55
N PRO A 176 -5.31 -5.59 -4.84
CA PRO A 176 -6.16 -6.63 -4.28
C PRO A 176 -5.70 -8.01 -4.73
N ARG A 177 -5.78 -9.00 -3.85
CA ARG A 177 -5.52 -10.40 -4.19
C ARG A 177 -6.78 -11.01 -4.77
N ASP A 178 -6.71 -11.40 -6.05
CA ASP A 178 -7.78 -12.06 -6.79
C ASP A 178 -7.38 -13.51 -7.07
N TYR A 179 -7.68 -14.39 -6.13
CA TYR A 179 -7.39 -15.81 -6.29
C TYR A 179 -8.46 -16.57 -7.07
N LEU A 180 -9.68 -16.05 -7.15
CA LEU A 180 -10.80 -16.69 -7.81
C LEU A 180 -10.74 -16.56 -9.32
N ARG A 181 -10.26 -15.42 -9.84
CA ARG A 181 -10.16 -15.17 -11.28
C ARG A 181 -9.07 -16.00 -11.95
N ARG A 182 -8.06 -16.41 -11.19
CA ARG A 182 -6.97 -17.29 -11.65
C ARG A 182 -7.30 -18.79 -11.53
N PHE A 183 -8.50 -19.12 -11.09
CA PHE A 183 -8.97 -20.50 -11.09
C PHE A 183 -9.29 -20.90 -12.53
N ASP A 184 -8.27 -21.39 -13.23
CA ASP A 184 -8.49 -22.08 -14.49
C ASP A 184 -9.30 -23.36 -14.23
N ARG A 185 -10.55 -23.37 -14.68
CA ARG A 185 -11.48 -24.50 -14.54
C ARG A 185 -11.02 -25.73 -15.34
N SER A 186 -9.95 -25.61 -16.13
CA SER A 186 -9.49 -26.65 -17.06
C SER A 186 -8.68 -27.77 -16.40
N ASN A 187 -8.25 -27.66 -15.12
CA ASN A 187 -7.50 -28.73 -14.47
C ASN A 187 -7.91 -28.96 -12.98
N PRO A 188 -9.07 -29.64 -12.72
CA PRO A 188 -9.54 -29.91 -11.34
C PRO A 188 -8.80 -31.03 -10.62
N GLY A 189 -7.83 -31.69 -11.25
CA GLY A 189 -7.40 -33.04 -10.82
C GLY A 189 -6.22 -33.13 -9.85
N THR A 190 -5.54 -32.04 -9.45
CA THR A 190 -4.26 -32.14 -8.71
C THR A 190 -4.09 -31.21 -7.51
N ARG A 191 -5.15 -30.59 -6.96
CA ARG A 191 -4.99 -29.63 -5.86
C ARG A 191 -5.64 -30.12 -4.57
N ASP A 192 -4.87 -30.03 -3.47
CA ASP A 192 -5.35 -30.27 -2.11
C ASP A 192 -6.56 -29.32 -1.84
N PRO A 193 -7.74 -29.87 -1.46
CA PRO A 193 -8.90 -29.06 -1.10
C PRO A 193 -8.61 -28.00 -0.03
N ARG A 194 -7.66 -28.27 0.89
CA ARG A 194 -7.23 -27.33 1.93
C ARG A 194 -6.53 -26.10 1.35
N GLU A 195 -5.76 -26.27 0.27
CA GLU A 195 -5.09 -25.15 -0.41
C GLU A 195 -6.10 -24.26 -1.15
N ALA A 196 -7.10 -24.88 -1.78
CA ALA A 196 -8.19 -24.14 -2.41
C ALA A 196 -9.00 -23.31 -1.38
N GLU A 197 -9.31 -23.90 -0.23
CA GLU A 197 -9.99 -23.21 0.87
C GLU A 197 -9.15 -22.08 1.43
N ARG A 198 -7.85 -22.30 1.66
CA ARG A 198 -6.91 -21.29 2.12
C ARG A 198 -6.83 -20.10 1.15
N ARG A 199 -6.79 -20.35 -0.16
CA ARG A 199 -6.80 -19.28 -1.19
C ARG A 199 -8.09 -18.47 -1.18
N LEU A 200 -9.23 -19.15 -1.02
CA LEU A 200 -10.53 -18.48 -0.88
C LEU A 200 -10.58 -17.55 0.33
N LEU A 201 -9.94 -17.96 1.44
CA LEU A 201 -9.86 -17.13 2.65
C LEU A 201 -8.94 -15.90 2.48
N LEU A 202 -7.98 -15.95 1.55
CA LEU A 202 -7.03 -14.87 1.26
C LEU A 202 -7.49 -13.95 0.13
N ASP A 203 -8.64 -14.23 -0.48
CA ASP A 203 -9.19 -13.40 -1.55
C ASP A 203 -9.75 -12.08 -1.02
N THR A 204 -9.21 -10.96 -1.53
CA THR A 204 -9.59 -9.62 -1.07
C THR A 204 -11.02 -9.29 -1.45
N TYR A 205 -11.43 -9.57 -2.68
CA TYR A 205 -12.78 -9.24 -3.15
C TYR A 205 -13.84 -9.97 -2.37
N ARG A 206 -13.64 -11.26 -2.13
CA ARG A 206 -14.56 -12.08 -1.34
C ARG A 206 -14.67 -11.59 0.11
N THR A 207 -13.56 -11.21 0.73
CA THR A 207 -13.56 -10.70 2.11
C THR A 207 -14.41 -9.44 2.25
N PHE A 208 -14.43 -8.60 1.22
CA PHE A 208 -15.23 -7.38 1.20
C PHE A 208 -16.57 -7.53 0.44
N GLY A 209 -17.06 -8.75 0.24
CA GLY A 209 -18.37 -9.01 -0.38
C GLY A 209 -18.47 -8.54 -1.83
N CYS A 210 -17.34 -8.47 -2.55
CA CYS A 210 -17.29 -8.02 -3.94
C CYS A 210 -17.45 -9.21 -4.88
N GLU A 211 -18.61 -9.34 -5.49
CA GLU A 211 -18.89 -10.38 -6.46
C GLU A 211 -18.11 -10.16 -7.78
N ASN A 212 -17.72 -11.26 -8.42
CA ASN A 212 -17.05 -11.24 -9.73
C ASN A 212 -15.80 -10.32 -9.79
N SER A 213 -15.08 -10.19 -8.68
CA SER A 213 -13.92 -9.29 -8.56
C SER A 213 -14.26 -7.83 -8.94
N GLN A 214 -15.49 -7.40 -8.65
CA GLN A 214 -15.93 -6.02 -8.85
C GLN A 214 -15.88 -5.27 -7.51
N PRO A 215 -14.91 -4.38 -7.28
CA PRO A 215 -14.85 -3.58 -6.06
C PRO A 215 -15.99 -2.55 -6.03
N THR A 216 -16.31 -2.02 -4.85
CA THR A 216 -17.26 -0.92 -4.70
C THR A 216 -16.84 0.30 -5.54
N PHE A 217 -15.52 0.54 -5.60
CA PHE A 217 -14.94 1.57 -6.44
C PHE A 217 -13.55 1.16 -6.93
N ARG A 218 -13.27 1.44 -8.21
CA ARG A 218 -11.96 1.22 -8.82
C ARG A 218 -11.44 2.51 -9.46
N TYR A 219 -10.16 2.80 -9.19
CA TYR A 219 -9.41 3.85 -9.85
C TYR A 219 -7.97 3.36 -10.10
N SER A 220 -7.71 2.95 -11.31
CA SER A 220 -6.45 2.31 -11.69
C SER A 220 -5.33 3.33 -11.90
N LEU A 221 -4.08 2.83 -12.02
CA LEU A 221 -2.93 3.63 -12.43
C LEU A 221 -3.17 4.29 -13.80
N LEU A 222 -3.76 3.54 -14.74
CA LEU A 222 -4.05 4.05 -16.09
C LEU A 222 -5.08 5.18 -16.05
N ASP A 223 -6.12 5.09 -15.21
CA ASP A 223 -7.09 6.16 -15.03
C ASP A 223 -6.41 7.42 -14.51
N GLY A 224 -5.55 7.27 -13.49
CA GLY A 224 -4.80 8.37 -12.89
C GLY A 224 -3.83 9.05 -13.87
N VAL A 225 -3.20 8.28 -14.74
CA VAL A 225 -2.32 8.81 -15.81
C VAL A 225 -3.14 9.53 -16.88
N LYS A 226 -4.24 8.94 -17.35
CA LYS A 226 -5.13 9.55 -18.35
C LYS A 226 -5.73 10.86 -17.88
N GLU A 227 -6.09 10.95 -16.61
CA GLU A 227 -6.67 12.14 -15.99
C GLU A 227 -5.61 13.14 -15.50
N GLY A 228 -4.31 12.85 -15.67
CA GLY A 228 -3.20 13.74 -15.31
C GLY A 228 -2.91 13.84 -13.81
N TYR A 229 -3.45 12.94 -12.98
CA TYR A 229 -3.17 12.91 -11.54
C TYR A 229 -1.96 12.05 -11.17
N LEU A 230 -1.55 11.13 -12.04
CA LEU A 230 -0.38 10.29 -11.88
C LEU A 230 0.53 10.40 -13.10
N ILE A 231 1.83 10.26 -12.85
CA ILE A 231 2.84 10.22 -13.90
C ILE A 231 2.83 8.82 -14.53
N ASN A 232 2.95 8.74 -15.86
CA ASN A 232 3.12 7.47 -16.54
C ASN A 232 4.47 6.85 -16.18
N PRO A 233 4.50 5.66 -15.53
CA PRO A 233 5.75 5.02 -15.18
C PRO A 233 6.46 4.50 -16.44
N THR A 234 7.76 4.77 -16.54
CA THR A 234 8.62 4.14 -17.52
C THR A 234 9.22 2.88 -16.89
N VAL A 235 9.03 1.73 -17.54
CA VAL A 235 9.60 0.45 -17.09
C VAL A 235 10.80 0.14 -17.94
N VAL A 236 11.96 -0.07 -17.30
CA VAL A 236 13.18 -0.59 -17.92
C VAL A 236 13.41 -2.00 -17.38
N ASP A 237 13.42 -2.97 -18.27
CA ASP A 237 13.62 -4.37 -17.93
C ASP A 237 15.09 -4.76 -18.11
N ALA A 238 15.75 -5.10 -17.01
CA ALA A 238 17.17 -5.53 -16.98
C ALA A 238 17.27 -7.06 -16.87
N ARG A 239 16.52 -7.81 -17.69
CA ARG A 239 16.60 -9.26 -17.67
C ARG A 239 17.99 -9.73 -18.15
N THR A 240 18.54 -10.67 -17.41
CA THR A 240 19.56 -11.60 -17.91
C THR A 240 18.82 -12.76 -18.60
N GLY A 241 19.51 -13.74 -19.19
CA GLY A 241 18.86 -14.96 -19.76
C GLY A 241 18.02 -15.77 -18.75
N ILE A 242 17.84 -15.27 -17.55
CA ILE A 242 17.07 -15.89 -16.46
C ILE A 242 15.84 -15.03 -16.18
N THR A 243 14.66 -15.59 -16.41
CA THR A 243 13.38 -14.94 -16.04
C THR A 243 12.98 -15.43 -14.66
N THR A 244 12.90 -14.51 -13.68
CA THR A 244 12.45 -14.81 -12.32
C THR A 244 10.96 -14.57 -12.19
N GLN A 245 10.21 -15.58 -11.77
CA GLN A 245 8.81 -15.48 -11.41
C GLN A 245 8.62 -15.89 -9.95
N LEU A 246 8.19 -14.96 -9.11
CA LEU A 246 7.81 -15.23 -7.71
C LEU A 246 6.44 -15.90 -7.70
N LEU A 247 6.38 -17.17 -7.31
CA LEU A 247 5.14 -17.97 -7.31
C LEU A 247 4.75 -18.45 -5.92
N SER A 248 4.80 -17.77 -4.89
CA SER A 248 4.26 -18.08 -3.57
C SER A 248 5.25 -18.09 -2.41
N ASP A 249 4.70 -18.15 -1.20
CA ASP A 249 5.44 -18.10 0.06
C ASP A 249 6.40 -19.29 0.33
N GLU A 250 6.48 -20.24 -0.59
CA GLU A 250 7.27 -21.47 -0.41
C GLU A 250 8.54 -21.56 -1.27
N GLY A 251 8.81 -20.60 -2.12
CA GLY A 251 10.01 -20.61 -2.96
C GLY A 251 9.91 -19.74 -4.20
N PHE A 252 11.04 -19.49 -4.81
CA PHE A 252 11.14 -18.76 -6.07
C PHE A 252 11.22 -19.77 -7.21
N ILE A 253 10.34 -19.65 -8.20
CA ILE A 253 10.46 -20.37 -9.46
C ILE A 253 11.21 -19.46 -10.42
N VAL A 254 12.25 -20.00 -11.02
CA VAL A 254 13.03 -19.32 -12.03
C VAL A 254 12.89 -20.09 -13.31
N SER A 255 12.36 -19.44 -14.32
CA SER A 255 12.38 -19.95 -15.68
C SER A 255 13.66 -19.44 -16.35
N PHE A 256 14.44 -20.31 -16.93
CA PHE A 256 15.58 -19.95 -17.75
C PHE A 256 15.54 -20.76 -19.03
N THR A 257 15.96 -20.13 -20.10
CA THR A 257 16.13 -20.79 -21.40
C THR A 257 17.49 -21.45 -21.39
N ASP A 258 17.53 -22.75 -21.58
CA ASP A 258 18.79 -23.50 -21.69
C ASP A 258 19.47 -23.33 -23.06
N ASP A 259 20.66 -23.88 -23.20
CA ASP A 259 21.44 -23.80 -24.45
C ASP A 259 20.73 -24.49 -25.64
N THR A 260 19.63 -25.21 -25.42
CA THR A 260 18.82 -25.86 -26.44
C THR A 260 17.61 -25.00 -26.84
N GLY A 261 17.36 -23.89 -26.16
CA GLY A 261 16.24 -22.98 -26.42
C GLY A 261 14.93 -23.42 -25.74
N GLU A 262 14.97 -24.37 -24.82
CA GLU A 262 13.82 -24.80 -24.04
C GLU A 262 13.79 -24.08 -22.69
N ASP A 263 12.58 -23.63 -22.29
CA ASP A 263 12.37 -23.00 -21.00
C ASP A 263 12.29 -24.08 -19.91
N GLN A 264 13.21 -24.01 -18.95
CA GLN A 264 13.22 -24.86 -17.78
C GLN A 264 12.81 -24.10 -16.53
N GLU A 265 11.98 -24.72 -15.71
CA GLU A 265 11.54 -24.19 -14.44
C GLU A 265 12.25 -24.93 -13.28
N GLN A 266 12.91 -24.18 -12.42
CA GLN A 266 13.55 -24.74 -11.24
C GLN A 266 13.13 -23.96 -9.98
N VAL A 267 12.69 -24.69 -8.96
CA VAL A 267 12.35 -24.14 -7.64
C VAL A 267 13.62 -24.05 -6.79
N PHE A 268 13.95 -22.86 -6.32
CA PHE A 268 15.09 -22.62 -5.45
C PHE A 268 14.65 -22.23 -4.05
N LYS A 269 15.32 -22.76 -3.02
CA LYS A 269 15.23 -22.24 -1.67
C LYS A 269 15.93 -20.88 -1.58
N GLN A 270 15.46 -19.99 -0.71
CA GLN A 270 15.97 -18.61 -0.58
C GLN A 270 17.51 -18.50 -0.54
N ARG A 271 18.20 -19.41 0.15
CA ARG A 271 19.68 -19.43 0.24
C ARG A 271 20.39 -19.77 -1.07
N GLU A 272 19.77 -20.59 -1.91
CA GLU A 272 20.34 -20.97 -3.22
C GLU A 272 20.08 -19.87 -4.24
N PHE A 273 18.92 -19.19 -4.10
CA PHE A 273 18.56 -18.04 -4.89
C PHE A 273 19.60 -16.91 -4.71
N GLU A 274 19.95 -16.56 -3.45
CA GLU A 274 20.96 -15.54 -3.17
C GLU A 274 22.34 -15.88 -3.78
N LYS A 275 22.75 -17.14 -3.77
CA LYS A 275 24.07 -17.56 -4.31
C LYS A 275 24.15 -17.53 -5.84
N ARG A 276 23.08 -17.89 -6.53
CA ARG A 276 23.08 -18.02 -8.02
C ARG A 276 22.64 -16.75 -8.73
N PHE A 277 21.66 -16.03 -8.19
CA PHE A 277 21.04 -14.89 -8.86
C PHE A 277 21.65 -13.53 -8.50
N PHE A 278 22.29 -13.42 -7.34
CA PHE A 278 22.98 -12.21 -6.92
C PHE A 278 24.50 -12.34 -7.04
N SER A 279 24.96 -13.00 -8.10
CA SER A 279 26.38 -13.01 -8.45
C SER A 279 26.89 -11.59 -8.71
N ASP A 280 28.18 -11.38 -8.55
CA ASP A 280 28.80 -10.07 -8.82
C ASP A 280 28.51 -9.56 -10.22
N ALA A 281 28.47 -10.45 -11.22
CA ALA A 281 28.13 -10.10 -12.59
C ALA A 281 26.69 -9.60 -12.75
N THR A 282 25.72 -10.25 -12.09
CA THR A 282 24.31 -9.82 -12.10
C THR A 282 24.14 -8.47 -11.41
N ASN A 283 24.78 -8.26 -10.26
CA ASN A 283 24.75 -6.99 -9.55
C ASN A 283 25.37 -5.85 -10.36
N GLN A 284 26.51 -6.12 -11.03
CA GLN A 284 27.15 -5.14 -11.91
C GLN A 284 26.26 -4.77 -13.10
N LEU A 285 25.64 -5.76 -13.73
CA LEU A 285 24.72 -5.53 -14.86
C LEU A 285 23.52 -4.70 -14.39
N PHE A 286 22.89 -5.06 -13.27
CA PHE A 286 21.79 -4.31 -12.69
C PHE A 286 22.15 -2.84 -12.43
N CYS A 287 23.27 -2.61 -11.73
CA CYS A 287 23.72 -1.25 -11.40
C CYS A 287 24.07 -0.45 -12.65
N ARG A 288 24.68 -1.05 -13.67
CA ARG A 288 24.99 -0.39 -14.93
C ARG A 288 23.73 -0.03 -15.69
N THR A 289 22.81 -0.97 -15.86
CA THR A 289 21.52 -0.74 -16.54
C THR A 289 20.73 0.39 -15.85
N PHE A 290 20.74 0.43 -14.51
CA PHE A 290 20.13 1.53 -13.78
C PHE A 290 20.79 2.87 -14.12
N LEU A 291 22.11 2.98 -14.04
CA LEU A 291 22.84 4.22 -14.30
C LEU A 291 22.69 4.73 -15.72
N GLU A 292 22.58 3.82 -16.69
CA GLU A 292 22.37 4.14 -18.12
C GLU A 292 20.95 4.66 -18.40
N ASN A 293 19.94 4.14 -17.68
CA ASN A 293 18.53 4.41 -17.94
C ASN A 293 17.86 5.30 -16.88
N ALA A 294 18.55 5.64 -15.80
CA ALA A 294 17.99 6.46 -14.73
C ALA A 294 17.57 7.84 -15.26
N LEU A 295 16.41 8.29 -14.83
CA LEU A 295 15.91 9.63 -15.16
C LEU A 295 16.88 10.69 -14.63
N ARG A 296 17.20 11.66 -15.46
CA ARG A 296 18.11 12.74 -15.14
C ARG A 296 17.34 14.06 -15.08
N ASP A 297 17.76 14.91 -14.16
CA ASP A 297 17.31 16.27 -14.13
C ASP A 297 17.67 16.97 -15.45
N PRO A 298 16.71 17.57 -16.15
CA PRO A 298 16.94 18.16 -17.47
C PRO A 298 17.86 19.38 -17.45
N VAL A 299 18.05 20.01 -16.28
CA VAL A 299 18.89 21.21 -16.12
C VAL A 299 20.30 20.84 -15.69
N SER A 300 20.42 20.03 -14.63
CA SER A 300 21.73 19.67 -14.06
C SER A 300 22.36 18.41 -14.69
N GLY A 301 21.56 17.58 -15.38
CA GLY A 301 21.98 16.28 -15.91
C GLY A 301 22.21 15.22 -14.81
N GLU A 302 21.91 15.54 -13.56
CA GLU A 302 22.09 14.64 -12.43
C GLU A 302 21.01 13.55 -12.39
N ILE A 303 21.40 12.36 -11.90
CA ILE A 303 20.44 11.28 -11.67
C ILE A 303 19.51 11.68 -10.53
N GLY A 304 18.21 11.57 -10.76
CA GLY A 304 17.18 11.86 -9.78
C GLY A 304 17.28 10.96 -8.54
N LYS A 305 16.76 11.43 -7.40
CA LYS A 305 16.69 10.62 -6.17
C LYS A 305 15.96 9.31 -6.46
N SER A 306 16.62 8.21 -6.13
CA SER A 306 16.15 6.87 -6.45
C SER A 306 16.20 5.95 -5.24
N ILE A 307 15.30 4.97 -5.18
CA ILE A 307 15.29 3.93 -4.15
C ILE A 307 15.52 2.59 -4.83
N VAL A 308 16.51 1.85 -4.34
CA VAL A 308 16.82 0.49 -4.77
C VAL A 308 16.48 -0.48 -3.65
N PHE A 309 15.58 -1.42 -3.94
CA PHE A 309 15.20 -2.45 -2.98
C PHE A 309 16.10 -3.68 -3.14
N ALA A 310 16.67 -4.13 -2.03
CA ALA A 310 17.49 -5.32 -1.96
C ALA A 310 16.80 -6.43 -1.15
N VAL A 311 17.14 -7.69 -1.42
CA VAL A 311 16.52 -8.85 -0.76
C VAL A 311 17.04 -9.10 0.66
N SER A 312 18.22 -8.55 1.00
CA SER A 312 18.82 -8.66 2.33
C SER A 312 19.71 -7.45 2.63
N GLN A 313 20.09 -7.26 3.91
CA GLN A 313 21.01 -6.20 4.32
C GLN A 313 22.38 -6.34 3.65
N ASN A 314 22.91 -7.57 3.54
CA ASN A 314 24.17 -7.85 2.87
C ASN A 314 24.09 -7.54 1.36
N HIS A 315 22.95 -7.82 0.74
CA HIS A 315 22.73 -7.45 -0.66
C HIS A 315 22.65 -5.93 -0.84
N ALA A 316 22.00 -5.22 0.07
CA ALA A 316 21.95 -3.75 0.05
C ALA A 316 23.35 -3.14 0.16
N ALA A 317 24.18 -3.63 1.09
CA ALA A 317 25.58 -3.20 1.22
C ALA A 317 26.39 -3.45 -0.06
N LYS A 318 26.21 -4.63 -0.66
CA LYS A 318 26.90 -5.00 -1.90
C LYS A 318 26.50 -4.11 -3.07
N LEU A 319 25.19 -3.85 -3.23
CA LEU A 319 24.69 -2.96 -4.29
C LEU A 319 25.21 -1.52 -4.09
N ALA A 320 25.18 -1.00 -2.87
CA ALA A 320 25.74 0.33 -2.58
C ALA A 320 27.22 0.42 -2.96
N GLN A 321 28.02 -0.61 -2.62
CA GLN A 321 29.42 -0.67 -3.01
C GLN A 321 29.60 -0.67 -4.53
N VAL A 322 28.84 -1.50 -5.26
CA VAL A 322 28.92 -1.60 -6.73
C VAL A 322 28.48 -0.30 -7.39
N PHE A 323 27.40 0.34 -6.91
CA PHE A 323 26.96 1.64 -7.40
C PHE A 323 28.04 2.71 -7.23
N ASN A 324 28.67 2.81 -6.06
CA ASN A 324 29.73 3.77 -5.80
C ASN A 324 30.97 3.54 -6.69
N GLN A 325 31.36 2.27 -6.91
CA GLN A 325 32.47 1.93 -7.81
C GLN A 325 32.18 2.30 -9.27
N ILE A 326 30.97 2.05 -9.76
CA ILE A 326 30.60 2.40 -11.14
C ILE A 326 30.46 3.92 -11.26
N ALA A 327 29.82 4.58 -10.30
CA ALA A 327 29.66 6.04 -10.28
C ALA A 327 31.00 6.78 -10.27
N GLU A 328 32.00 6.29 -9.52
CA GLU A 328 33.35 6.90 -9.53
C GLU A 328 34.02 6.77 -10.93
N ARG A 329 33.78 5.68 -11.65
CA ARG A 329 34.30 5.51 -13.02
C ARG A 329 33.56 6.40 -14.03
N MET A 330 32.23 6.56 -13.87
CA MET A 330 31.41 7.37 -14.80
C MET A 330 31.50 8.86 -14.51
N PHE A 331 31.71 9.24 -13.26
CA PHE A 331 31.74 10.63 -12.76
C PHE A 331 32.91 10.85 -11.81
N PRO A 332 34.17 10.82 -12.29
CA PRO A 332 35.35 10.87 -11.45
C PRO A 332 35.36 12.06 -10.50
N GLY A 333 35.56 11.81 -9.22
CA GLY A 333 35.66 12.83 -8.17
C GLY A 333 34.36 13.57 -7.81
N LYS A 334 33.22 13.26 -8.47
CA LYS A 334 31.97 13.99 -8.25
C LYS A 334 31.25 13.55 -6.98
N TYR A 335 31.09 12.25 -6.77
CA TYR A 335 30.29 11.69 -5.67
C TYR A 335 31.12 11.00 -4.60
N ARG A 336 32.41 10.72 -4.86
CA ARG A 336 33.27 9.91 -4.00
C ARG A 336 32.61 8.58 -3.66
N SER A 337 32.37 8.29 -2.35
CA SER A 337 31.65 7.09 -1.89
C SER A 337 30.20 7.32 -1.51
N ASP A 338 29.63 8.47 -1.86
CA ASP A 338 28.32 8.93 -1.39
C ASP A 338 27.24 8.95 -2.50
N PHE A 339 27.52 8.32 -3.64
CA PHE A 339 26.51 8.19 -4.70
C PHE A 339 25.32 7.31 -4.28
N ALA A 340 25.61 6.21 -3.60
CA ALA A 340 24.61 5.31 -3.05
C ALA A 340 24.93 4.99 -1.59
N VAL A 341 23.90 5.09 -0.74
CA VAL A 341 23.99 4.80 0.69
C VAL A 341 23.06 3.65 1.06
N GLN A 342 23.49 2.82 2.00
CA GLN A 342 22.68 1.74 2.52
C GLN A 342 21.72 2.30 3.60
N VAL A 343 20.42 2.02 3.44
CA VAL A 343 19.39 2.35 4.44
C VAL A 343 18.77 1.04 4.92
N THR A 344 19.18 0.58 6.11
CA THR A 344 18.68 -0.65 6.73
C THR A 344 18.57 -0.45 8.24
N SER A 345 17.82 -1.35 8.91
CA SER A 345 17.62 -1.26 10.37
C SER A 345 18.90 -1.37 11.19
N SER A 346 20.01 -1.82 10.60
CA SER A 346 21.33 -1.91 11.26
C SER A 346 22.19 -0.67 11.09
N VAL A 347 21.78 0.29 10.25
CA VAL A 347 22.50 1.55 10.04
C VAL A 347 21.98 2.58 11.04
N PRO A 348 22.85 3.22 11.86
CA PRO A 348 22.42 4.32 12.71
C PRO A 348 21.75 5.42 11.88
N ASP A 349 20.74 6.05 12.43
CA ASP A 349 19.97 7.15 11.79
C ASP A 349 19.19 6.79 10.52
N ALA A 350 19.04 5.51 10.19
CA ALA A 350 18.22 5.06 9.04
C ALA A 350 16.73 5.42 9.17
N GLN A 351 16.31 5.91 10.34
CA GLN A 351 14.92 6.33 10.62
C GLN A 351 14.71 7.86 10.52
N GLN A 352 15.76 8.63 10.34
CA GLN A 352 15.70 10.07 10.06
C GLN A 352 15.59 10.34 8.56
#